data_4853216c46c2ad7613fa5b55f427a5fb
#
_entry.id   4853216c46c2ad7613fa5b55f427a5fb
#
_cell.length_a   1.000
_cell.length_b   1.000
_cell.length_c   1.000
_cell.angle_alpha   90.00
_cell.angle_beta   90.00
_cell.angle_gamma   90.00
#
_symmetry.space_group_name_H-M   'P 1'
#
loop_
_entity.id
_entity.type
_entity.pdbx_description
1 polymer ?
#
loop_
_entity_poly.entity_id
_entity_poly.type
_entity_poly.pdbx_seq_one_letter_code
_entity_poly.pdbx_strand_id
1 'polypeptide(L)'
;MKKLFAVLLALAMLLGLMSFSVADEIDADLIAAAKEEGELVVYGSCEEEYLQAACDKFEQLYGIKVTHQRLSTGEVQAKIEEENGNPSADVWFGGTTDPYNICAKEGLLENYEAVNAAHLLGPAYRDKDGAWYGIYKGILGFMVNKEELERMGLETPQDWADLLKPEYKGLIWLSNYNTAGTAKLVINTMIQKYGHDEGIKYLVDLDKNIQVYTKSGSGPSKNVGTGECIIGIGFLHDGIYQIVDNGYDNIGLVIPSSGTSFEIGATAIFKGAKHMNAAKLWIEYALSPDCVNQADEFGSYQFLVLDNAEQPAQAAEFGLDPENVMDYDFEDAKENTTKYVGEVMEALGAAADDRFKTE
;
A
#
# COMPACT_ATOMS: atom_id res chain seq x y z
N MET A 1 8.75 -14.69 63.76
CA MET A 1 8.05 -13.49 63.33
C MET A 1 8.83 -12.67 62.33
N LYS A 2 10.13 -12.33 62.52
CA LYS A 2 10.90 -11.49 61.54
C LYS A 2 11.14 -12.14 60.17
N LYS A 3 11.20 -13.49 60.06
CA LYS A 3 11.39 -14.19 58.78
C LYS A 3 10.11 -14.30 57.94
N LEU A 4 8.92 -14.31 58.59
CA LEU A 4 7.63 -14.35 57.90
C LEU A 4 7.27 -12.99 57.29
N PHE A 5 7.71 -11.89 57.92
CA PHE A 5 7.49 -10.53 57.41
C PHE A 5 8.36 -10.23 56.18
N ALA A 6 9.58 -10.80 56.12
CA ALA A 6 10.47 -10.58 54.97
C ALA A 6 10.00 -11.35 53.72
N VAL A 7 9.35 -12.51 53.87
CA VAL A 7 8.77 -13.27 52.75
C VAL A 7 7.50 -12.62 52.21
N LEU A 8 6.67 -12.03 53.06
CA LEU A 8 5.48 -11.28 52.62
C LEU A 8 5.86 -9.94 51.92
N LEU A 9 6.94 -9.29 52.36
CA LEU A 9 7.42 -8.06 51.66
C LEU A 9 8.08 -8.41 50.30
N ALA A 10 8.78 -9.54 50.17
CA ALA A 10 9.34 -9.99 48.90
C ALA A 10 8.25 -10.46 47.91
N LEU A 11 7.16 -11.08 48.37
CA LEU A 11 6.01 -11.42 47.54
C LEU A 11 5.22 -10.19 47.07
N ALA A 12 5.12 -9.16 47.92
CA ALA A 12 4.47 -7.90 47.57
C ALA A 12 5.32 -7.07 46.57
N MET A 13 6.64 -7.18 46.56
CA MET A 13 7.52 -6.53 45.59
C MET A 13 7.61 -7.27 44.25
N LEU A 14 7.33 -8.59 44.22
CA LEU A 14 7.23 -9.34 42.98
C LEU A 14 5.85 -9.14 42.25
N LEU A 15 4.83 -8.68 42.96
CA LEU A 15 3.51 -8.35 42.41
C LEU A 15 3.45 -6.88 41.91
N GLY A 16 4.49 -6.05 42.15
CA GLY A 16 4.55 -4.63 41.79
C GLY A 16 5.31 -4.31 40.50
N LEU A 17 5.77 -5.30 39.73
CA LEU A 17 6.55 -5.10 38.50
C LEU A 17 5.96 -5.83 37.27
N MET A 18 4.71 -6.23 37.32
CA MET A 18 3.94 -6.38 36.09
C MET A 18 3.42 -4.97 35.76
N SER A 19 4.21 -4.20 35.04
CA SER A 19 3.66 -3.20 34.14
C SER A 19 2.78 -3.99 33.17
N PHE A 20 1.52 -4.12 33.47
CA PHE A 20 0.53 -4.36 32.44
C PHE A 20 0.65 -3.13 31.52
N SER A 21 1.32 -3.29 30.39
CA SER A 21 0.91 -2.59 29.20
C SER A 21 -0.58 -2.86 29.11
N VAL A 22 -1.39 -1.87 29.38
CA VAL A 22 -2.79 -1.86 29.00
C VAL A 22 -2.69 -1.81 27.46
N ALA A 23 -2.63 -2.97 26.81
CA ALA A 23 -3.09 -3.08 25.45
C ALA A 23 -4.55 -2.61 25.53
N ASP A 24 -4.89 -1.55 24.83
CA ASP A 24 -6.26 -1.09 24.74
C ASP A 24 -7.06 -2.25 24.15
N GLU A 25 -7.84 -2.91 25.01
CA GLU A 25 -8.54 -4.15 24.67
C GLU A 25 -9.73 -3.75 23.78
N ILE A 26 -9.83 -4.37 22.60
CA ILE A 26 -10.98 -4.17 21.71
C ILE A 26 -12.25 -4.40 22.50
N ASP A 27 -13.22 -3.49 22.39
CA ASP A 27 -14.48 -3.53 23.11
C ASP A 27 -15.23 -4.85 22.88
N ALA A 28 -15.50 -5.58 23.96
CA ALA A 28 -16.23 -6.84 23.92
C ALA A 28 -17.64 -6.70 23.33
N ASP A 29 -18.29 -5.55 23.52
CA ASP A 29 -19.61 -5.26 22.95
C ASP A 29 -19.52 -5.08 21.42
N LEU A 30 -18.44 -4.48 20.91
CA LEU A 30 -18.16 -4.40 19.47
C LEU A 30 -17.96 -5.81 18.87
N ILE A 31 -17.18 -6.66 19.53
CA ILE A 31 -16.95 -8.04 19.06
C ILE A 31 -18.28 -8.81 19.04
N ALA A 32 -19.13 -8.68 20.08
CA ALA A 32 -20.41 -9.34 20.13
C ALA A 32 -21.35 -8.86 19.01
N ALA A 33 -21.45 -7.55 18.80
CA ALA A 33 -22.28 -6.96 17.76
C ALA A 33 -21.80 -7.36 16.34
N ALA A 34 -20.49 -7.39 16.11
CA ALA A 34 -19.91 -7.84 14.84
C ALA A 34 -20.23 -9.33 14.56
N LYS A 35 -20.17 -10.19 15.58
CA LYS A 35 -20.57 -11.60 15.46
C LYS A 35 -22.05 -11.79 15.17
N GLU A 36 -22.92 -10.90 15.65
CA GLU A 36 -24.35 -10.92 15.32
C GLU A 36 -24.59 -10.55 13.84
N GLU A 37 -23.79 -9.67 13.25
CA GLU A 37 -23.82 -9.37 11.81
C GLU A 37 -23.35 -10.58 10.99
N GLY A 38 -22.31 -11.30 11.43
CA GLY A 38 -21.88 -12.61 10.97
C GLY A 38 -21.19 -12.64 9.60
N GLU A 39 -21.12 -11.52 8.89
CA GLU A 39 -20.52 -11.39 7.57
C GLU A 39 -19.67 -10.12 7.46
N LEU A 40 -18.65 -10.15 6.57
CA LEU A 40 -17.85 -8.99 6.16
C LEU A 40 -17.47 -9.15 4.69
N VAL A 41 -17.50 -8.05 3.93
CA VAL A 41 -17.07 -8.00 2.54
C VAL A 41 -15.89 -7.03 2.39
N VAL A 42 -14.77 -7.51 1.84
CA VAL A 42 -13.52 -6.77 1.72
C VAL A 42 -13.16 -6.50 0.26
N TYR A 43 -12.94 -5.25 -0.12
CA TYR A 43 -12.19 -4.93 -1.33
C TYR A 43 -10.72 -4.76 -0.97
N GLY A 44 -9.82 -5.54 -1.57
CA GLY A 44 -8.40 -5.51 -1.31
C GLY A 44 -7.59 -4.98 -2.48
N SER A 45 -6.50 -4.26 -2.18
CA SER A 45 -5.62 -3.68 -3.19
C SER A 45 -4.13 -3.97 -2.93
N CYS A 46 -3.84 -4.92 -2.02
CA CYS A 46 -2.50 -5.47 -1.77
C CYS A 46 -2.28 -6.77 -2.54
N GLU A 47 -1.25 -7.52 -2.20
CA GLU A 47 -0.95 -8.84 -2.72
C GLU A 47 -2.11 -9.80 -2.40
N GLU A 48 -2.44 -10.67 -3.37
CA GLU A 48 -3.60 -11.57 -3.27
C GLU A 48 -3.47 -12.52 -2.08
N GLU A 49 -2.27 -13.08 -1.90
CA GLU A 49 -1.96 -14.05 -0.85
C GLU A 49 -2.08 -13.42 0.54
N TYR A 50 -1.59 -12.20 0.72
CA TYR A 50 -1.72 -11.46 1.98
C TYR A 50 -3.17 -11.03 2.24
N LEU A 51 -3.90 -10.59 1.23
CA LEU A 51 -5.33 -10.29 1.35
C LEU A 51 -6.12 -11.50 1.83
N GLN A 52 -5.89 -12.66 1.19
CA GLN A 52 -6.53 -13.92 1.58
C GLN A 52 -6.19 -14.28 3.03
N ALA A 53 -4.90 -14.23 3.39
CA ALA A 53 -4.44 -14.57 4.74
C ALA A 53 -5.05 -13.64 5.81
N ALA A 54 -5.11 -12.33 5.55
CA ALA A 54 -5.75 -11.37 6.44
C ALA A 54 -7.24 -11.68 6.65
N CYS A 55 -7.96 -12.04 5.58
CA CYS A 55 -9.37 -12.42 5.65
C CYS A 55 -9.56 -13.74 6.42
N ASP A 56 -8.77 -14.77 6.14
CA ASP A 56 -8.85 -16.06 6.80
C ASP A 56 -8.53 -15.96 8.30
N LYS A 57 -7.53 -15.15 8.67
CA LYS A 57 -7.16 -14.91 10.07
C LYS A 57 -8.27 -14.18 10.83
N PHE A 58 -8.90 -13.17 10.23
CA PHE A 58 -10.05 -12.49 10.82
C PHE A 58 -11.21 -13.46 11.06
N GLU A 59 -11.55 -14.27 10.04
CA GLU A 59 -12.57 -15.30 10.17
C GLU A 59 -12.25 -16.32 11.28
N GLN A 60 -10.97 -16.75 11.36
CA GLN A 60 -10.51 -17.65 12.41
C GLN A 60 -10.64 -17.06 13.83
N LEU A 61 -10.28 -15.78 14.01
CA LEU A 61 -10.29 -15.13 15.32
C LEU A 61 -11.71 -14.83 15.81
N TYR A 62 -12.58 -14.40 14.93
CA TYR A 62 -13.88 -13.85 15.32
C TYR A 62 -15.07 -14.73 14.93
N GLY A 63 -14.88 -15.70 14.03
CA GLY A 63 -15.97 -16.56 13.54
C GLY A 63 -16.97 -15.82 12.65
N ILE A 64 -16.55 -14.70 12.04
CA ILE A 64 -17.31 -13.88 11.10
C ILE A 64 -16.89 -14.28 9.70
N LYS A 65 -17.84 -14.66 8.83
CA LYS A 65 -17.54 -15.07 7.46
C LYS A 65 -17.05 -13.90 6.64
N VAL A 66 -15.89 -14.05 5.97
CA VAL A 66 -15.31 -13.02 5.11
C VAL A 66 -15.39 -13.43 3.65
N THR A 67 -15.85 -12.50 2.80
CA THR A 67 -15.68 -12.60 1.35
C THR A 67 -14.85 -11.42 0.87
N HIS A 68 -13.96 -11.65 -0.08
CA HIS A 68 -13.12 -10.58 -0.60
C HIS A 68 -13.03 -10.58 -2.11
N GLN A 69 -12.66 -9.44 -2.66
CA GLN A 69 -12.32 -9.24 -4.07
C GLN A 69 -11.06 -8.39 -4.17
N ARG A 70 -10.05 -8.89 -4.89
CA ARG A 70 -8.85 -8.11 -5.20
C ARG A 70 -9.10 -7.22 -6.40
N LEU A 71 -8.89 -5.92 -6.23
CA LEU A 71 -8.98 -4.86 -7.25
C LEU A 71 -7.77 -3.93 -7.10
N SER A 72 -7.36 -3.23 -8.15
CA SER A 72 -6.39 -2.14 -7.99
C SER A 72 -7.03 -0.94 -7.28
N THR A 73 -6.22 -0.11 -6.63
CA THR A 73 -6.73 0.99 -5.81
C THR A 73 -7.62 1.96 -6.60
N GLY A 74 -7.26 2.25 -7.85
CA GLY A 74 -8.08 3.10 -8.72
C GLY A 74 -9.40 2.44 -9.16
N GLU A 75 -9.42 1.11 -9.30
CA GLU A 75 -10.67 0.37 -9.58
C GLU A 75 -11.61 0.37 -8.39
N VAL A 76 -11.10 0.23 -7.17
CA VAL A 76 -11.91 0.35 -5.94
C VAL A 76 -12.50 1.76 -5.85
N GLN A 77 -11.69 2.81 -6.06
CA GLN A 77 -12.18 4.19 -6.09
C GLN A 77 -13.33 4.35 -7.07
N ALA A 78 -13.14 3.98 -8.34
CA ALA A 78 -14.17 4.12 -9.38
C ALA A 78 -15.45 3.36 -9.04
N LYS A 79 -15.30 2.16 -8.47
CA LYS A 79 -16.43 1.31 -8.08
C LYS A 79 -17.25 1.94 -6.95
N ILE A 80 -16.60 2.47 -5.93
CA ILE A 80 -17.27 3.12 -4.79
C ILE A 80 -17.92 4.45 -5.21
N GLU A 81 -17.30 5.21 -6.11
CA GLU A 81 -17.91 6.39 -6.71
C GLU A 81 -19.21 6.03 -7.46
N GLU A 82 -19.18 4.94 -8.26
CA GLU A 82 -20.38 4.46 -8.98
C GLU A 82 -21.47 3.96 -8.03
N GLU A 83 -21.09 3.26 -6.94
CA GLU A 83 -22.02 2.72 -5.93
C GLU A 83 -22.63 3.81 -5.04
N ASN A 84 -22.04 5.01 -4.98
CA ASN A 84 -22.58 6.26 -4.43
C ASN A 84 -23.36 6.10 -3.10
N GLY A 85 -22.68 5.62 -2.05
CA GLY A 85 -23.24 5.46 -0.70
C GLY A 85 -24.07 4.20 -0.48
N ASN A 86 -24.05 3.26 -1.43
CA ASN A 86 -24.63 1.92 -1.26
C ASN A 86 -23.59 0.86 -1.64
N PRO A 87 -22.48 0.77 -0.89
CA PRO A 87 -21.34 -0.07 -1.26
C PRO A 87 -21.70 -1.56 -1.27
N SER A 88 -21.08 -2.30 -2.18
CA SER A 88 -21.18 -3.77 -2.24
C SER A 88 -20.18 -4.45 -1.29
N ALA A 89 -19.22 -3.71 -0.75
CA ALA A 89 -18.28 -4.14 0.28
C ALA A 89 -18.38 -3.25 1.53
N ASP A 90 -17.83 -3.72 2.64
CA ASP A 90 -17.86 -3.03 3.93
C ASP A 90 -16.56 -2.25 4.16
N VAL A 91 -15.43 -2.84 3.76
CA VAL A 91 -14.09 -2.27 4.04
C VAL A 91 -13.17 -2.34 2.83
N TRP A 92 -12.19 -1.46 2.85
CA TRP A 92 -11.07 -1.43 1.93
C TRP A 92 -9.77 -1.80 2.64
N PHE A 93 -8.93 -2.64 2.05
CA PHE A 93 -7.69 -3.12 2.65
C PHE A 93 -6.52 -3.08 1.66
N GLY A 94 -5.46 -2.36 2.00
CA GLY A 94 -4.24 -2.22 1.21
C GLY A 94 -4.35 -1.23 0.04
N GLY A 95 -3.24 -1.09 -0.69
CA GLY A 95 -3.10 -0.13 -1.79
C GLY A 95 -2.71 1.28 -1.34
N THR A 96 -2.56 2.21 -2.28
CA THR A 96 -2.06 3.57 -2.02
C THR A 96 -3.11 4.49 -1.41
N THR A 97 -2.71 5.43 -0.56
CA THR A 97 -3.63 6.36 0.12
C THR A 97 -4.18 7.49 -0.75
N ASP A 98 -3.60 7.80 -1.92
CA ASP A 98 -4.12 8.88 -2.76
C ASP A 98 -5.59 8.68 -3.15
N PRO A 99 -6.04 7.49 -3.63
CA PRO A 99 -7.45 7.21 -3.83
C PRO A 99 -8.31 7.22 -2.56
N TYR A 100 -7.76 6.78 -1.41
CA TYR A 100 -8.48 6.89 -0.12
C TYR A 100 -8.75 8.35 0.25
N ASN A 101 -7.78 9.22 0.03
CA ASN A 101 -7.93 10.66 0.28
C ASN A 101 -9.03 11.28 -0.60
N ILE A 102 -9.11 10.87 -1.87
CA ILE A 102 -10.18 11.32 -2.78
C ILE A 102 -11.53 10.85 -2.26
N CYS A 103 -11.69 9.56 -1.95
CA CYS A 103 -12.92 9.00 -1.39
C CYS A 103 -13.33 9.64 -0.05
N ALA A 104 -12.36 9.93 0.84
CA ALA A 104 -12.62 10.64 2.10
C ALA A 104 -13.14 12.05 1.87
N LYS A 105 -12.53 12.80 0.94
CA LYS A 105 -12.96 14.16 0.56
C LYS A 105 -14.36 14.18 -0.03
N GLU A 106 -14.74 13.15 -0.77
CA GLU A 106 -16.06 12.98 -1.36
C GLU A 106 -17.11 12.42 -0.40
N GLY A 107 -16.71 12.07 0.84
CA GLY A 107 -17.59 11.53 1.87
C GLY A 107 -18.02 10.08 1.62
N LEU A 108 -17.22 9.32 0.87
CA LEU A 108 -17.46 7.92 0.53
C LEU A 108 -16.88 6.94 1.56
N LEU A 109 -16.12 7.44 2.54
CA LEU A 109 -15.59 6.67 3.66
C LEU A 109 -16.28 7.06 4.96
N GLU A 110 -16.38 6.11 5.89
CA GLU A 110 -16.92 6.33 7.25
C GLU A 110 -15.79 6.73 8.18
N ASN A 111 -16.00 7.77 8.98
CA ASN A 111 -15.05 8.15 10.03
C ASN A 111 -15.23 7.22 11.24
N TYR A 112 -14.16 6.61 11.68
CA TYR A 112 -14.13 5.76 12.86
C TYR A 112 -12.87 6.04 13.66
N GLU A 113 -12.96 6.33 14.95
CA GLU A 113 -11.80 6.49 15.82
C GLU A 113 -11.37 5.13 16.34
N ALA A 114 -10.35 4.54 15.72
CA ALA A 114 -9.83 3.24 16.08
C ALA A 114 -8.95 3.32 17.33
N VAL A 115 -9.16 2.42 18.29
CA VAL A 115 -8.37 2.30 19.52
C VAL A 115 -6.92 1.92 19.16
N ASN A 116 -6.73 0.94 18.28
CA ASN A 116 -5.42 0.47 17.84
C ASN A 116 -4.65 1.49 16.98
N ALA A 117 -5.26 2.60 16.57
CA ALA A 117 -4.54 3.71 15.93
C ALA A 117 -3.49 4.36 16.84
N ALA A 118 -3.53 4.10 18.15
CA ALA A 118 -2.50 4.51 19.12
C ALA A 118 -1.12 3.89 18.81
N HIS A 119 -1.08 2.76 18.10
CA HIS A 119 0.14 2.06 17.70
C HIS A 119 0.76 2.57 16.38
N LEU A 120 0.13 3.50 15.69
CA LEU A 120 0.72 4.08 14.46
C LEU A 120 2.01 4.85 14.79
N LEU A 121 3.04 4.67 13.96
CA LEU A 121 4.35 5.33 14.10
C LEU A 121 4.31 6.85 14.00
N GLY A 122 3.19 7.42 13.56
CA GLY A 122 3.02 8.87 13.52
C GLY A 122 1.71 9.32 12.85
N PRO A 123 1.40 10.63 12.94
CA PRO A 123 0.14 11.17 12.44
C PRO A 123 0.01 11.12 10.91
N ALA A 124 1.11 10.98 10.17
CA ALA A 124 1.09 10.84 8.72
C ALA A 124 0.47 9.52 8.25
N TYR A 125 0.38 8.52 9.14
CA TYR A 125 -0.17 7.20 8.83
C TYR A 125 -1.67 7.08 9.11
N ARG A 126 -2.39 8.19 9.21
CA ARG A 126 -3.86 8.18 9.31
C ARG A 126 -4.46 9.44 8.72
N ASP A 127 -5.72 9.36 8.28
CA ASP A 127 -6.53 10.56 8.09
C ASP A 127 -6.83 11.23 9.44
N LYS A 128 -6.82 12.55 9.48
CA LYS A 128 -7.02 13.34 10.71
C LYS A 128 -8.41 13.11 11.35
N ASP A 129 -9.40 12.80 10.54
CA ASP A 129 -10.78 12.59 10.96
C ASP A 129 -11.13 11.09 11.08
N GLY A 130 -10.14 10.18 10.89
CA GLY A 130 -10.30 8.74 11.03
C GLY A 130 -10.99 8.07 9.84
N ALA A 131 -10.91 8.66 8.65
CA ALA A 131 -11.49 8.05 7.45
C ALA A 131 -10.67 6.86 6.92
N TRP A 132 -9.37 6.83 7.17
CA TRP A 132 -8.48 5.70 6.85
C TRP A 132 -7.28 5.62 7.81
N TYR A 133 -6.65 4.44 7.86
CA TYR A 133 -5.50 4.12 8.70
C TYR A 133 -4.46 3.37 7.89
N GLY A 134 -3.18 3.78 8.00
CA GLY A 134 -2.04 3.11 7.38
C GLY A 134 -1.74 1.77 8.03
N ILE A 135 -1.37 0.79 7.22
CA ILE A 135 -0.96 -0.54 7.66
C ILE A 135 0.48 -0.88 7.24
N TYR A 136 0.94 -0.30 6.13
CA TYR A 136 2.31 -0.47 5.65
C TYR A 136 2.80 0.75 4.85
N LYS A 137 4.10 0.75 4.50
CA LYS A 137 4.79 1.73 3.66
C LYS A 137 5.63 1.00 2.61
N GLY A 138 5.50 1.40 1.34
CA GLY A 138 6.25 0.82 0.20
C GLY A 138 7.03 1.87 -0.56
N ILE A 139 8.29 1.59 -0.92
CA ILE A 139 9.16 2.53 -1.64
C ILE A 139 8.93 2.38 -3.15
N LEU A 140 8.70 3.50 -3.84
CA LEU A 140 8.62 3.56 -5.30
C LEU A 140 10.03 3.50 -5.91
N GLY A 141 10.20 2.72 -6.99
CA GLY A 141 11.49 2.62 -7.66
C GLY A 141 11.41 1.85 -8.98
N PHE A 142 12.54 1.28 -9.37
CA PHE A 142 12.64 0.49 -10.59
C PHE A 142 13.01 -0.95 -10.27
N MET A 143 12.39 -1.87 -10.98
CA MET A 143 12.77 -3.27 -11.06
C MET A 143 13.36 -3.49 -12.46
N VAL A 144 14.54 -4.09 -12.57
CA VAL A 144 15.18 -4.30 -13.85
C VAL A 144 15.55 -5.76 -14.07
N ASN A 145 15.41 -6.26 -15.29
CA ASN A 145 15.98 -7.55 -15.68
C ASN A 145 17.47 -7.36 -16.01
N LYS A 146 18.35 -7.77 -15.10
CA LYS A 146 19.79 -7.59 -15.23
C LYS A 146 20.38 -8.33 -16.42
N GLU A 147 19.92 -9.55 -16.68
CA GLU A 147 20.40 -10.40 -17.77
C GLU A 147 20.03 -9.83 -19.13
N GLU A 148 18.81 -9.33 -19.29
CA GLU A 148 18.36 -8.72 -20.52
C GLU A 148 19.06 -7.38 -20.80
N LEU A 149 19.28 -6.54 -19.78
CA LEU A 149 20.06 -5.31 -19.94
C LEU A 149 21.50 -5.63 -20.37
N GLU A 150 22.15 -6.61 -19.73
CA GLU A 150 23.49 -7.06 -20.10
C GLU A 150 23.54 -7.61 -21.54
N ARG A 151 22.57 -8.45 -21.93
CA ARG A 151 22.44 -9.01 -23.29
C ARG A 151 22.27 -7.92 -24.34
N MET A 152 21.62 -6.82 -24.01
CA MET A 152 21.43 -5.65 -24.88
C MET A 152 22.68 -4.69 -24.87
N GLY A 153 23.59 -4.89 -23.93
CA GLY A 153 24.72 -3.97 -23.72
C GLY A 153 24.30 -2.63 -23.10
N LEU A 154 23.23 -2.64 -22.34
CA LEU A 154 22.66 -1.46 -21.67
C LEU A 154 23.05 -1.43 -20.19
N GLU A 155 23.27 -0.25 -19.66
CA GLU A 155 23.50 -0.05 -18.24
C GLU A 155 22.16 -0.09 -17.47
N THR A 156 22.21 -0.44 -16.18
CA THR A 156 21.05 -0.33 -15.27
C THR A 156 20.78 1.15 -14.99
N PRO A 157 19.56 1.67 -15.23
CA PRO A 157 19.23 3.05 -14.87
C PRO A 157 19.34 3.25 -13.36
N GLN A 158 19.92 4.36 -12.92
CA GLN A 158 20.14 4.67 -11.51
C GLN A 158 19.27 5.82 -11.01
N ASP A 159 18.62 6.54 -11.92
CA ASP A 159 17.78 7.69 -11.57
C ASP A 159 16.63 7.89 -12.56
N TRP A 160 15.64 8.66 -12.14
CA TRP A 160 14.50 9.06 -12.95
C TRP A 160 14.92 9.65 -14.30
N ALA A 161 15.98 10.50 -14.31
CA ALA A 161 16.50 11.11 -15.53
C ALA A 161 17.05 10.08 -16.53
N ASP A 162 17.58 8.94 -16.05
CA ASP A 162 18.09 7.88 -16.92
C ASP A 162 16.98 7.23 -17.75
N LEU A 163 15.77 7.13 -17.21
CA LEU A 163 14.64 6.53 -17.91
C LEU A 163 14.22 7.28 -19.18
N LEU A 164 14.67 8.54 -19.34
CA LEU A 164 14.42 9.35 -20.53
C LEU A 164 15.44 9.09 -21.67
N LYS A 165 16.49 8.33 -21.41
CA LYS A 165 17.52 8.02 -22.42
C LYS A 165 16.92 7.22 -23.59
N PRO A 166 17.25 7.54 -24.84
CA PRO A 166 16.66 6.91 -26.01
C PRO A 166 16.95 5.41 -26.14
N GLU A 167 18.02 4.92 -25.51
CA GLU A 167 18.37 3.49 -25.49
C GLU A 167 17.37 2.62 -24.74
N TYR A 168 16.54 3.19 -23.84
CA TYR A 168 15.48 2.47 -23.13
C TYR A 168 14.12 2.51 -23.84
N LYS A 169 14.09 3.02 -25.08
CA LYS A 169 12.84 3.11 -25.85
C LYS A 169 12.18 1.75 -26.03
N GLY A 170 10.93 1.64 -25.55
CA GLY A 170 10.14 0.42 -25.64
C GLY A 170 10.58 -0.69 -24.67
N LEU A 171 11.34 -0.35 -23.61
CA LEU A 171 11.80 -1.30 -22.59
C LEU A 171 11.14 -1.07 -21.24
N ILE A 172 10.40 0.02 -21.06
CA ILE A 172 9.84 0.42 -19.77
C ILE A 172 8.36 0.06 -19.71
N TRP A 173 7.94 -0.56 -18.60
CA TRP A 173 6.55 -0.75 -18.27
C TRP A 173 6.17 0.09 -17.07
N LEU A 174 4.96 0.65 -17.09
CA LEU A 174 4.34 1.41 -16.02
C LEU A 174 2.88 1.00 -15.91
N SER A 175 2.25 1.17 -14.76
CA SER A 175 0.82 0.98 -14.65
C SER A 175 0.02 2.16 -15.23
N ASN A 176 -1.23 1.93 -15.56
CA ASN A 176 -2.12 2.91 -16.17
C ASN A 176 -2.57 3.96 -15.13
N TYR A 177 -2.48 5.22 -15.48
CA TYR A 177 -2.79 6.36 -14.62
C TYR A 177 -4.27 6.41 -14.16
N ASN A 178 -5.18 5.80 -14.93
CA ASN A 178 -6.59 5.75 -14.55
C ASN A 178 -6.93 4.63 -13.57
N THR A 179 -6.21 3.49 -13.62
CA THR A 179 -6.61 2.27 -12.90
C THR A 179 -5.75 1.95 -11.69
N ALA A 180 -4.49 2.43 -11.67
CA ALA A 180 -3.53 2.05 -10.63
C ALA A 180 -3.15 3.23 -9.74
N GLY A 181 -3.20 3.03 -8.42
CA GLY A 181 -2.71 4.00 -7.44
C GLY A 181 -1.20 4.25 -7.58
N THR A 182 -0.42 3.21 -7.89
CA THR A 182 1.03 3.32 -8.18
C THR A 182 1.32 4.35 -9.26
N ALA A 183 0.56 4.34 -10.36
CA ALA A 183 0.76 5.31 -11.44
C ALA A 183 0.37 6.74 -11.03
N LYS A 184 -0.70 6.90 -10.23
CA LYS A 184 -1.07 8.20 -9.64
C LYS A 184 0.05 8.72 -8.74
N LEU A 185 0.65 7.86 -7.92
CA LEU A 185 1.81 8.21 -7.11
C LEU A 185 3.01 8.64 -7.96
N VAL A 186 3.26 7.99 -9.11
CA VAL A 186 4.33 8.42 -10.05
C VAL A 186 4.06 9.84 -10.56
N ILE A 187 2.82 10.17 -10.93
CA ILE A 187 2.46 11.54 -11.35
C ILE A 187 2.79 12.55 -10.25
N ASN A 188 2.26 12.32 -9.03
CA ASN A 188 2.48 13.21 -7.90
C ASN A 188 3.97 13.35 -7.57
N THR A 189 4.71 12.23 -7.60
CA THR A 189 6.17 12.22 -7.39
C THR A 189 6.90 13.12 -8.38
N MET A 190 6.60 13.01 -9.67
CA MET A 190 7.25 13.83 -10.70
C MET A 190 6.90 15.30 -10.58
N ILE A 191 5.64 15.62 -10.28
CA ILE A 191 5.19 17.01 -10.09
C ILE A 191 5.81 17.63 -8.84
N GLN A 192 5.82 16.92 -7.72
CA GLN A 192 6.42 17.42 -6.48
C GLN A 192 7.95 17.55 -6.57
N LYS A 193 8.59 16.66 -7.32
CA LYS A 193 10.05 16.64 -7.50
C LYS A 193 10.54 17.74 -8.44
N TYR A 194 9.87 17.96 -9.55
CA TYR A 194 10.34 18.85 -10.64
C TYR A 194 9.52 20.13 -10.76
N GLY A 195 8.41 20.27 -10.03
CA GLY A 195 7.41 21.30 -10.23
C GLY A 195 6.38 20.90 -11.29
N HIS A 196 5.21 21.54 -11.27
CA HIS A 196 4.04 21.16 -12.05
C HIS A 196 4.33 20.95 -13.56
N ASP A 197 4.83 21.98 -14.24
CA ASP A 197 5.01 21.95 -15.69
C ASP A 197 6.13 21.01 -16.13
N GLU A 198 7.26 21.01 -15.40
CA GLU A 198 8.40 20.12 -15.69
C GLU A 198 8.09 18.67 -15.31
N GLY A 199 7.25 18.43 -14.27
CA GLY A 199 6.78 17.10 -13.91
C GLY A 199 5.90 16.49 -14.99
N ILE A 200 4.94 17.24 -15.53
CA ILE A 200 4.11 16.82 -16.67
C ILE A 200 4.98 16.57 -17.90
N LYS A 201 5.90 17.49 -18.18
CA LYS A 201 6.84 17.34 -19.29
C LYS A 201 7.70 16.08 -19.15
N TYR A 202 8.19 15.78 -17.94
CA TYR A 202 8.93 14.54 -17.66
C TYR A 202 8.10 13.30 -18.03
N LEU A 203 6.82 13.25 -17.63
CA LEU A 203 5.93 12.12 -17.91
C LEU A 203 5.65 11.97 -19.43
N VAL A 204 5.50 13.08 -20.15
CA VAL A 204 5.38 13.07 -21.63
C VAL A 204 6.67 12.59 -22.30
N ASP A 205 7.84 12.95 -21.77
CA ASP A 205 9.12 12.48 -22.30
C ASP A 205 9.34 10.99 -21.96
N LEU A 206 8.95 10.54 -20.75
CA LEU A 206 8.98 9.14 -20.32
C LEU A 206 8.10 8.24 -21.19
N ASP A 207 6.92 8.71 -21.57
CA ASP A 207 5.96 7.96 -22.42
C ASP A 207 6.59 7.46 -23.72
N LYS A 208 7.56 8.20 -24.28
CA LYS A 208 8.29 7.81 -25.50
C LYS A 208 9.07 6.50 -25.36
N ASN A 209 9.40 6.13 -24.10
CA ASN A 209 10.13 4.93 -23.75
C ASN A 209 9.23 3.83 -23.17
N ILE A 210 7.96 4.15 -22.82
CA ILE A 210 6.99 3.17 -22.32
C ILE A 210 6.52 2.24 -23.43
N GLN A 211 6.64 0.94 -23.18
CA GLN A 211 6.11 -0.12 -24.04
C GLN A 211 4.66 -0.46 -23.67
N VAL A 212 4.41 -0.66 -22.37
CA VAL A 212 3.12 -1.15 -21.86
C VAL A 212 2.67 -0.33 -20.66
N TYR A 213 1.37 0.00 -20.63
CA TYR A 213 0.66 0.46 -19.46
C TYR A 213 -0.20 -0.68 -18.91
N THR A 214 0.18 -1.23 -17.76
CA THR A 214 -0.52 -2.37 -17.15
C THR A 214 -1.74 -1.89 -16.35
N LYS A 215 -2.79 -2.71 -16.26
CA LYS A 215 -3.99 -2.37 -15.48
C LYS A 215 -3.70 -2.24 -13.98
N SER A 216 -2.87 -3.16 -13.43
CA SER A 216 -2.48 -3.20 -12.02
C SER A 216 -1.11 -2.57 -11.79
N GLY A 217 -0.91 -1.94 -10.60
CA GLY A 217 0.38 -1.39 -10.16
C GLY A 217 1.49 -2.43 -10.10
N SER A 218 1.19 -3.68 -9.73
CA SER A 218 2.12 -4.81 -9.69
C SER A 218 2.33 -5.49 -11.05
N GLY A 219 1.68 -5.02 -12.12
CA GLY A 219 1.84 -5.60 -13.46
C GLY A 219 3.29 -5.58 -13.97
N PRO A 220 4.03 -4.47 -13.85
CA PRO A 220 5.43 -4.43 -14.27
C PRO A 220 6.29 -5.47 -13.53
N SER A 221 6.21 -5.55 -12.19
CA SER A 221 7.03 -6.47 -11.38
C SER A 221 6.85 -7.94 -11.77
N LYS A 222 5.61 -8.35 -12.05
CA LYS A 222 5.26 -9.73 -12.44
C LYS A 222 5.90 -10.17 -13.75
N ASN A 223 6.34 -9.23 -14.58
CA ASN A 223 6.90 -9.51 -15.91
C ASN A 223 8.39 -9.21 -16.04
N VAL A 224 9.03 -8.63 -15.00
CA VAL A 224 10.48 -8.33 -15.06
C VAL A 224 11.30 -9.62 -15.05
N GLY A 225 11.00 -10.57 -14.17
CA GLY A 225 11.75 -11.83 -14.06
C GLY A 225 11.68 -12.69 -15.33
N THR A 226 10.57 -12.67 -16.03
CA THR A 226 10.37 -13.40 -17.30
C THR A 226 11.09 -12.72 -18.50
N GLY A 227 11.47 -11.47 -18.36
CA GLY A 227 12.08 -10.68 -19.45
C GLY A 227 11.07 -10.07 -20.44
N GLU A 228 9.77 -10.17 -20.18
CA GLU A 228 8.76 -9.44 -20.97
C GLU A 228 8.80 -7.94 -20.67
N CYS A 229 9.03 -7.58 -19.42
CA CYS A 229 9.32 -6.23 -18.95
C CYS A 229 10.81 -6.14 -18.62
N ILE A 230 11.54 -5.21 -19.25
CA ILE A 230 12.97 -5.05 -18.99
C ILE A 230 13.21 -4.08 -17.83
N ILE A 231 12.42 -2.99 -17.77
CA ILE A 231 12.47 -1.99 -16.71
C ILE A 231 11.02 -1.75 -16.25
N GLY A 232 10.71 -2.15 -15.04
CA GLY A 232 9.39 -1.92 -14.42
C GLY A 232 9.45 -0.78 -13.43
N ILE A 233 8.56 0.20 -13.56
CA ILE A 233 8.35 1.24 -12.55
C ILE A 233 7.23 0.76 -11.62
N GLY A 234 7.52 0.69 -10.32
CA GLY A 234 6.56 0.20 -9.32
C GLY A 234 7.15 0.18 -7.92
N PHE A 235 6.51 -0.53 -7.02
CA PHE A 235 7.00 -0.67 -5.66
C PHE A 235 8.09 -1.75 -5.56
N LEU A 236 9.14 -1.45 -4.80
CA LEU A 236 10.30 -2.34 -4.70
C LEU A 236 10.00 -3.63 -3.93
N HIS A 237 9.03 -3.61 -3.02
CA HIS A 237 8.57 -4.82 -2.34
C HIS A 237 7.93 -5.85 -3.29
N ASP A 238 7.23 -5.39 -4.34
CA ASP A 238 6.75 -6.27 -5.41
C ASP A 238 7.92 -7.00 -6.11
N GLY A 239 9.06 -6.33 -6.27
CA GLY A 239 10.27 -6.93 -6.83
C GLY A 239 10.90 -7.93 -5.86
N ILE A 240 10.89 -7.66 -4.54
CA ILE A 240 11.34 -8.61 -3.53
C ILE A 240 10.51 -9.88 -3.61
N TYR A 241 9.18 -9.77 -3.72
CA TYR A 241 8.30 -10.92 -3.92
C TYR A 241 8.70 -11.77 -5.12
N GLN A 242 9.01 -11.14 -6.26
CA GLN A 242 9.44 -11.88 -7.45
C GLN A 242 10.77 -12.61 -7.24
N ILE A 243 11.68 -12.04 -6.47
CA ILE A 243 12.98 -12.66 -6.18
C ILE A 243 12.83 -13.78 -5.16
N VAL A 244 12.17 -13.55 -4.04
CA VAL A 244 12.12 -14.46 -2.89
C VAL A 244 11.15 -15.62 -3.14
N ASP A 245 9.92 -15.32 -3.56
CA ASP A 245 8.86 -16.31 -3.68
C ASP A 245 8.85 -16.99 -5.05
N ASN A 246 9.12 -16.23 -6.12
CA ASN A 246 9.11 -16.74 -7.49
C ASN A 246 10.50 -17.14 -8.02
N GLY A 247 11.57 -16.86 -7.27
CA GLY A 247 12.92 -17.32 -7.57
C GLY A 247 13.60 -16.60 -8.75
N TYR A 248 13.18 -15.38 -9.08
CA TYR A 248 13.78 -14.59 -10.17
C TYR A 248 15.01 -13.82 -9.67
N ASP A 249 16.17 -14.47 -9.57
CA ASP A 249 17.44 -13.87 -9.16
C ASP A 249 18.04 -12.89 -10.18
N ASN A 250 17.52 -12.87 -11.40
CA ASN A 250 17.87 -11.92 -12.45
C ASN A 250 17.26 -10.51 -12.25
N ILE A 251 16.41 -10.29 -11.28
CA ILE A 251 15.84 -8.99 -10.97
C ILE A 251 16.86 -8.15 -10.16
N GLY A 252 17.02 -6.87 -10.56
CA GLY A 252 17.67 -5.83 -9.78
C GLY A 252 16.66 -4.81 -9.27
N LEU A 253 16.82 -4.38 -8.01
CA LEU A 253 16.03 -3.32 -7.39
C LEU A 253 16.82 -2.02 -7.39
N VAL A 254 16.23 -0.92 -7.81
CA VAL A 254 16.87 0.39 -7.92
C VAL A 254 16.05 1.45 -7.20
N ILE A 255 16.63 2.04 -6.18
CA ILE A 255 16.11 3.27 -5.55
C ILE A 255 16.69 4.45 -6.34
N PRO A 256 15.87 5.32 -6.95
CA PRO A 256 16.35 6.48 -7.70
C PRO A 256 17.26 7.39 -6.88
N SER A 257 18.49 7.62 -7.35
CA SER A 257 19.55 8.30 -6.60
C SER A 257 19.23 9.76 -6.24
N SER A 258 18.39 10.43 -7.02
CA SER A 258 17.95 11.80 -6.76
C SER A 258 16.74 11.89 -5.81
N GLY A 259 16.32 10.76 -5.24
CA GLY A 259 15.17 10.65 -4.34
C GLY A 259 13.92 10.14 -5.04
N THR A 260 13.07 9.48 -4.26
CA THR A 260 11.80 8.90 -4.69
C THR A 260 10.77 9.03 -3.58
N SER A 261 9.49 8.82 -3.92
CA SER A 261 8.39 8.80 -2.95
C SER A 261 8.11 7.39 -2.43
N PHE A 262 7.10 7.33 -1.60
CA PHE A 262 6.60 6.08 -1.02
C PHE A 262 5.08 6.07 -0.99
N GLU A 263 4.49 4.89 -0.98
CA GLU A 263 3.08 4.73 -0.64
C GLU A 263 2.90 4.53 0.86
N ILE A 264 1.72 4.87 1.35
CA ILE A 264 1.16 4.31 2.58
C ILE A 264 0.01 3.43 2.13
N GLY A 265 0.06 2.13 2.43
CA GLY A 265 -1.07 1.24 2.24
C GLY A 265 -2.02 1.37 3.42
N ALA A 266 -3.32 1.42 3.16
CA ALA A 266 -4.29 1.77 4.17
C ALA A 266 -5.46 0.79 4.28
N THR A 267 -6.25 0.95 5.34
CA THR A 267 -7.56 0.34 5.52
C THR A 267 -8.61 1.39 5.86
N ALA A 268 -9.85 1.19 5.40
CA ALA A 268 -10.96 2.11 5.62
C ALA A 268 -12.30 1.39 5.62
N ILE A 269 -13.33 2.02 6.20
CA ILE A 269 -14.73 1.58 6.15
C ILE A 269 -15.44 2.37 5.04
N PHE A 270 -16.16 1.70 4.17
CA PHE A 270 -17.00 2.39 3.18
C PHE A 270 -18.24 3.03 3.82
N LYS A 271 -18.56 4.23 3.37
CA LYS A 271 -19.80 4.92 3.82
C LYS A 271 -21.03 4.12 3.41
N GLY A 272 -21.86 3.75 4.39
CA GLY A 272 -23.04 2.93 4.15
C GLY A 272 -22.75 1.42 4.15
N ALA A 273 -21.60 0.97 4.66
CA ALA A 273 -21.28 -0.44 4.89
C ALA A 273 -22.44 -1.17 5.59
N LYS A 274 -22.76 -2.38 5.12
CA LYS A 274 -23.90 -3.15 5.62
C LYS A 274 -23.62 -3.82 6.95
N HIS A 275 -22.35 -4.18 7.19
CA HIS A 275 -21.88 -4.87 8.39
C HIS A 275 -20.96 -3.92 9.17
N MET A 276 -21.54 -2.84 9.70
CA MET A 276 -20.77 -1.72 10.29
C MET A 276 -19.95 -2.14 11.52
N ASN A 277 -20.47 -3.04 12.37
CA ASN A 277 -19.71 -3.50 13.54
C ASN A 277 -18.58 -4.43 13.13
N ALA A 278 -18.80 -5.31 12.15
CA ALA A 278 -17.76 -6.16 11.58
C ALA A 278 -16.69 -5.31 10.87
N ALA A 279 -17.10 -4.23 10.19
CA ALA A 279 -16.18 -3.29 9.55
C ALA A 279 -15.32 -2.53 10.58
N LYS A 280 -15.89 -2.06 11.69
CA LYS A 280 -15.12 -1.45 12.78
C LYS A 280 -14.16 -2.43 13.43
N LEU A 281 -14.61 -3.66 13.69
CA LEU A 281 -13.77 -4.72 14.24
C LEU A 281 -12.63 -5.09 13.27
N TRP A 282 -12.89 -5.04 11.95
CA TRP A 282 -11.84 -5.19 10.93
C TRP A 282 -10.76 -4.11 11.04
N ILE A 283 -11.12 -2.84 11.25
CA ILE A 283 -10.13 -1.77 11.41
C ILE A 283 -9.24 -2.03 12.63
N GLU A 284 -9.84 -2.42 13.78
CA GLU A 284 -9.05 -2.76 14.98
C GLU A 284 -8.11 -3.95 14.72
N TYR A 285 -8.58 -4.98 14.02
CA TYR A 285 -7.78 -6.13 13.62
C TYR A 285 -6.68 -5.72 12.63
N ALA A 286 -6.98 -4.95 11.59
CA ALA A 286 -6.01 -4.51 10.60
C ALA A 286 -4.87 -3.66 11.19
N LEU A 287 -5.12 -3.00 12.32
CA LEU A 287 -4.15 -2.22 13.11
C LEU A 287 -3.56 -3.04 14.28
N SER A 288 -3.45 -4.34 14.12
CA SER A 288 -2.89 -5.22 15.16
C SER A 288 -1.79 -6.13 14.61
N PRO A 289 -0.87 -6.62 15.47
CA PRO A 289 0.12 -7.61 15.09
C PRO A 289 -0.48 -8.89 14.48
N ASP A 290 -1.67 -9.30 14.91
CA ASP A 290 -2.37 -10.47 14.37
C ASP A 290 -2.65 -10.36 12.87
N CYS A 291 -2.85 -9.14 12.35
CA CYS A 291 -3.02 -8.89 10.92
C CYS A 291 -1.68 -8.63 10.23
N VAL A 292 -0.90 -7.65 10.72
CA VAL A 292 0.22 -7.13 9.93
C VAL A 292 1.47 -8.03 9.98
N ASN A 293 1.71 -8.76 11.08
CA ASN A 293 2.90 -9.62 11.21
C ASN A 293 2.87 -10.86 10.32
N GLN A 294 1.75 -11.20 9.70
CA GLN A 294 1.71 -12.30 8.75
C GLN A 294 2.10 -11.85 7.31
N ALA A 295 2.34 -10.55 7.10
CA ALA A 295 2.56 -10.00 5.78
C ALA A 295 3.71 -10.67 5.02
N ASP A 296 4.87 -10.87 5.65
CA ASP A 296 6.05 -11.48 5.04
C ASP A 296 5.90 -12.99 4.77
N GLU A 297 5.11 -13.71 5.56
CA GLU A 297 4.78 -15.12 5.30
C GLU A 297 3.96 -15.29 4.01
N PHE A 298 3.21 -14.24 3.63
CA PHE A 298 2.34 -14.23 2.46
C PHE A 298 2.80 -13.24 1.37
N GLY A 299 4.12 -13.04 1.27
CA GLY A 299 4.74 -12.34 0.15
C GLY A 299 4.56 -10.81 0.14
N SER A 300 4.16 -10.21 1.25
CA SER A 300 3.99 -8.77 1.39
C SER A 300 5.14 -8.19 2.21
N TYR A 301 6.14 -7.62 1.53
CA TYR A 301 7.42 -7.20 2.10
C TYR A 301 7.54 -5.69 2.33
N GLN A 302 6.41 -5.01 2.51
CA GLN A 302 6.36 -3.59 2.86
C GLN A 302 6.81 -3.36 4.31
N PHE A 303 7.29 -2.16 4.60
CA PHE A 303 7.54 -1.73 5.98
C PHE A 303 6.23 -1.52 6.73
N LEU A 304 6.09 -2.15 7.90
CA LEU A 304 4.90 -1.99 8.74
C LEU A 304 4.96 -0.67 9.51
N VAL A 305 3.81 -0.03 9.69
CA VAL A 305 3.72 1.32 10.27
C VAL A 305 3.14 1.35 11.68
N LEU A 306 3.20 0.20 12.39
CA LEU A 306 2.79 0.04 13.78
C LEU A 306 4.02 -0.18 14.68
N ASP A 307 4.06 0.43 15.86
CA ASP A 307 5.19 0.35 16.81
C ASP A 307 5.30 -1.00 17.53
N ASN A 308 4.23 -1.80 17.48
CA ASN A 308 4.15 -3.14 18.05
C ASN A 308 4.23 -4.26 17.00
N ALA A 309 4.50 -3.93 15.73
CA ALA A 309 4.65 -4.90 14.64
C ALA A 309 6.10 -5.38 14.47
N GLU A 310 6.24 -6.60 13.95
CA GLU A 310 7.53 -7.21 13.57
C GLU A 310 7.83 -6.90 12.11
N GLN A 311 8.91 -6.12 11.84
CA GLN A 311 9.25 -5.69 10.48
C GLN A 311 9.71 -6.88 9.62
N PRO A 312 9.26 -7.01 8.36
CA PRO A 312 9.81 -7.97 7.41
C PRO A 312 11.31 -7.77 7.21
N ALA A 313 12.11 -8.83 7.40
CA ALA A 313 13.57 -8.76 7.27
C ALA A 313 14.02 -8.53 5.83
N GLN A 314 13.25 -8.98 4.86
CA GLN A 314 13.60 -9.00 3.44
C GLN A 314 13.86 -7.60 2.88
N ALA A 315 13.07 -6.59 3.24
CA ALA A 315 13.28 -5.22 2.76
C ALA A 315 14.69 -4.71 3.13
N ALA A 316 15.14 -4.95 4.37
CA ALA A 316 16.48 -4.57 4.83
C ALA A 316 17.58 -5.41 4.16
N GLU A 317 17.36 -6.71 3.93
CA GLU A 317 18.29 -7.59 3.22
C GLU A 317 18.56 -7.13 1.78
N PHE A 318 17.57 -6.55 1.12
CA PHE A 318 17.69 -5.94 -0.21
C PHE A 318 18.15 -4.47 -0.18
N GLY A 319 18.55 -3.96 0.99
CA GLY A 319 19.09 -2.60 1.15
C GLY A 319 18.05 -1.48 1.05
N LEU A 320 16.78 -1.80 1.23
CA LEU A 320 15.73 -0.78 1.31
C LEU A 320 15.75 -0.12 2.69
N ASP A 321 15.61 1.20 2.70
CA ASP A 321 15.53 2.02 3.92
C ASP A 321 14.28 2.88 3.84
N PRO A 322 13.30 2.71 4.75
CA PRO A 322 12.04 3.46 4.74
C PRO A 322 12.23 4.95 4.98
N GLU A 323 13.39 5.37 5.52
CA GLU A 323 13.70 6.78 5.76
C GLU A 323 14.39 7.45 4.56
N ASN A 324 14.89 6.65 3.59
CA ASN A 324 15.56 7.17 2.39
C ASN A 324 14.56 7.49 1.27
N VAL A 325 13.63 8.38 1.56
CA VAL A 325 12.59 8.84 0.64
C VAL A 325 12.50 10.36 0.66
N MET A 326 11.95 10.96 -0.39
CA MET A 326 11.67 12.39 -0.42
C MET A 326 10.54 12.76 0.54
N ASP A 327 10.50 14.02 0.97
CA ASP A 327 9.36 14.58 1.67
C ASP A 327 8.18 14.68 0.69
N TYR A 328 7.24 13.73 0.81
CA TYR A 328 6.08 13.64 -0.07
C TYR A 328 4.90 14.38 0.55
N ASP A 329 4.37 15.37 -0.18
CA ASP A 329 3.23 16.18 0.24
C ASP A 329 1.91 15.44 -0.03
N PHE A 330 1.42 14.72 1.00
CA PHE A 330 0.15 14.01 0.96
C PHE A 330 -1.07 14.96 0.85
N GLU A 331 -0.97 16.19 1.36
CA GLU A 331 -2.06 17.17 1.25
C GLU A 331 -2.18 17.70 -0.18
N ASP A 332 -1.06 18.01 -0.84
CA ASP A 332 -1.05 18.34 -2.27
C ASP A 332 -1.63 17.20 -3.12
N ALA A 333 -1.19 15.97 -2.86
CA ALA A 333 -1.70 14.80 -3.55
C ALA A 333 -3.22 14.64 -3.36
N LYS A 334 -3.72 14.75 -2.12
CA LYS A 334 -5.15 14.71 -1.79
C LYS A 334 -5.98 15.74 -2.56
N GLU A 335 -5.47 16.96 -2.68
CA GLU A 335 -6.19 18.05 -3.34
C GLU A 335 -6.12 17.99 -4.86
N ASN A 336 -5.02 17.50 -5.43
CA ASN A 336 -4.69 17.74 -6.83
C ASN A 336 -4.54 16.48 -7.70
N THR A 337 -4.45 15.25 -7.15
CA THR A 337 -4.20 14.03 -7.95
C THR A 337 -5.17 13.88 -9.11
N THR A 338 -6.47 14.06 -8.89
CA THR A 338 -7.49 13.94 -9.97
C THR A 338 -7.22 14.93 -11.11
N LYS A 339 -6.87 16.18 -10.77
CA LYS A 339 -6.52 17.22 -11.74
C LYS A 339 -5.24 16.83 -12.49
N TYR A 340 -4.20 16.44 -11.78
CA TYR A 340 -2.91 16.05 -12.36
C TYR A 340 -3.03 14.86 -13.31
N VAL A 341 -3.82 13.84 -12.95
CA VAL A 341 -4.13 12.71 -13.84
C VAL A 341 -4.78 13.20 -15.14
N GLY A 342 -5.79 14.08 -15.04
CA GLY A 342 -6.46 14.66 -16.21
C GLY A 342 -5.50 15.41 -17.14
N GLU A 343 -4.65 16.28 -16.58
CA GLU A 343 -3.67 17.06 -17.33
C GLU A 343 -2.60 16.18 -18.01
N VAL A 344 -2.10 15.16 -17.32
CA VAL A 344 -1.14 14.20 -17.89
C VAL A 344 -1.80 13.39 -19.01
N MET A 345 -3.00 12.87 -18.81
CA MET A 345 -3.73 12.10 -19.82
C MET A 345 -4.05 12.94 -21.07
N GLU A 346 -4.38 14.22 -20.90
CA GLU A 346 -4.57 15.16 -22.01
C GLU A 346 -3.25 15.41 -22.75
N ALA A 347 -2.16 15.69 -22.03
CA ALA A 347 -0.85 15.95 -22.60
C ALA A 347 -0.28 14.75 -23.38
N LEU A 348 -0.61 13.53 -22.95
CA LEU A 348 -0.25 12.26 -23.63
C LEU A 348 -1.16 11.95 -24.83
N GLY A 349 -2.29 12.66 -25.00
CA GLY A 349 -3.29 12.29 -26.00
C GLY A 349 -3.94 10.93 -25.77
N ALA A 350 -4.01 10.51 -24.51
CA ALA A 350 -4.36 9.15 -24.08
C ALA A 350 -5.74 8.66 -24.55
N ALA A 351 -6.69 9.57 -24.79
CA ALA A 351 -8.01 9.22 -25.33
C ALA A 351 -7.96 8.55 -26.71
N ALA A 352 -6.91 8.80 -27.49
CA ALA A 352 -6.70 8.22 -28.82
C ALA A 352 -5.65 7.10 -28.84
N ASP A 353 -5.00 6.81 -27.70
CA ASP A 353 -3.92 5.81 -27.59
C ASP A 353 -4.46 4.50 -27.00
N ASP A 354 -4.39 3.43 -27.78
CA ASP A 354 -4.86 2.11 -27.38
C ASP A 354 -4.14 1.53 -26.14
N ARG A 355 -2.91 2.01 -25.83
CA ARG A 355 -2.16 1.60 -24.64
C ARG A 355 -2.87 1.94 -23.33
N PHE A 356 -3.76 2.95 -23.33
CA PHE A 356 -4.54 3.36 -22.15
C PHE A 356 -5.93 2.74 -22.09
N LYS A 357 -6.34 1.96 -23.09
CA LYS A 357 -7.61 1.25 -23.06
C LYS A 357 -7.51 0.05 -22.15
N THR A 358 -8.33 0.02 -21.13
CA THR A 358 -8.52 -1.14 -20.24
C THR A 358 -9.75 -1.90 -20.73
N GLU A 359 -9.56 -2.98 -21.51
CA GLU A 359 -10.63 -3.94 -21.77
C GLU A 359 -10.88 -4.83 -20.55
#